data_56f162b599d0f1514c6b8e9b7d24d5f3
#
_entry.id   56f162b599d0f1514c6b8e9b7d24d5f3
#
_cell.length_a   1.000
_cell.length_b   1.000
_cell.length_c   1.000
_cell.angle_alpha   90.00
_cell.angle_beta   90.00
_cell.angle_gamma   90.00
#
_symmetry.space_group_name_H-M   'P 1'
#
loop_
_entity.id
_entity.type
_entity.pdbx_description
1 polymer ?
#
loop_
_entity_poly.entity_id
_entity_poly.type
_entity_poly.pdbx_seq_one_letter_code
_entity_poly.pdbx_strand_id
1 'polypeptide(L)'
;MLANSILQTIGNTPHIRVNRLFGAGQNVYIKSERSNPGGSIKDRIAVAMVEAAEASGALKSGGTIIEPTSGNTGVGLAMVAAVKGYKLVLVMPDSMSVERRRLMLAYGASFVLTPRAEGMKGSIAKAQELVSQTPNSWMPQQFENPANIDIHVRTTAQEIAADFPDGIDALITGVGTGGHITGCAQVLKAMWPKLKVYAVEPSASPVISGGKPSPHPIQGIGAGFIPANLHTALLDGVIQVEAEAAREMARRAAREEGMLVGISSGATLAAIAQKLPDLPAGATVLGFNYDTGERYLSIEGFLPTE
;
A
#
# COMPACT_ATOMS: atom_id res chain seq x y z
N MET A 1 -18.09 -4.33 17.91
CA MET A 1 -16.87 -3.69 18.47
C MET A 1 -17.26 -2.29 18.96
N LEU A 2 -16.87 -1.90 20.17
CA LEU A 2 -16.96 -0.51 20.66
C LEU A 2 -15.55 0.08 20.60
N ALA A 3 -15.36 1.20 19.88
CA ALA A 3 -14.08 1.86 19.72
C ALA A 3 -14.15 3.29 20.25
N ASN A 4 -13.12 3.74 20.96
CA ASN A 4 -13.02 5.10 21.50
C ASN A 4 -12.44 6.10 20.50
N SER A 5 -11.86 5.61 19.39
CA SER A 5 -11.27 6.40 18.32
C SER A 5 -11.35 5.64 17.01
N ILE A 6 -11.48 6.36 15.91
CA ILE A 6 -11.41 5.77 14.57
C ILE A 6 -10.10 5.01 14.32
N LEU A 7 -9.01 5.43 14.96
CA LEU A 7 -7.70 4.75 14.82
C LEU A 7 -7.71 3.33 15.39
N GLN A 8 -8.58 3.01 16.34
CA GLN A 8 -8.74 1.66 16.90
C GLN A 8 -9.48 0.70 15.96
N THR A 9 -10.03 1.19 14.87
CA THR A 9 -10.68 0.36 13.85
C THR A 9 -9.74 0.00 12.70
N ILE A 10 -8.47 0.43 12.75
CA ILE A 10 -7.44 0.07 11.77
C ILE A 10 -7.03 -1.39 12.01
N GLY A 11 -6.96 -2.15 10.93
CA GLY A 11 -6.61 -3.56 10.97
C GLY A 11 -7.83 -4.48 11.08
N ASN A 12 -7.60 -5.73 11.42
CA ASN A 12 -8.60 -6.82 11.43
C ASN A 12 -9.42 -6.85 10.13
N THR A 13 -8.73 -6.65 9.02
CA THR A 13 -9.34 -6.60 7.68
C THR A 13 -9.66 -8.01 7.19
N PRO A 14 -10.81 -8.22 6.52
CA PRO A 14 -11.23 -9.57 6.13
C PRO A 14 -10.37 -10.16 5.03
N HIS A 15 -10.28 -11.50 5.02
CA HIS A 15 -9.81 -12.29 3.89
C HIS A 15 -11.03 -12.75 3.07
N ILE A 16 -11.09 -12.37 1.80
CA ILE A 16 -12.22 -12.65 0.92
C ILE A 16 -11.80 -13.68 -0.11
N ARG A 17 -12.54 -14.79 -0.19
CA ARG A 17 -12.32 -15.78 -1.24
C ARG A 17 -12.75 -15.23 -2.60
N VAL A 18 -11.89 -15.43 -3.60
CA VAL A 18 -12.19 -15.10 -5.01
C VAL A 18 -12.79 -16.34 -5.67
N ASN A 19 -14.04 -16.26 -6.12
CA ASN A 19 -14.79 -17.46 -6.52
C ASN A 19 -14.93 -17.64 -8.02
N ARG A 20 -14.98 -16.55 -8.79
CA ARG A 20 -15.30 -16.57 -10.22
C ARG A 20 -14.13 -16.19 -11.11
N LEU A 21 -13.32 -15.22 -10.65
CA LEU A 21 -12.27 -14.58 -11.44
C LEU A 21 -11.19 -15.57 -11.95
N PHE A 22 -10.88 -16.60 -11.16
CA PHE A 22 -9.86 -17.63 -11.48
C PHE A 22 -10.46 -19.00 -11.81
N GLY A 23 -11.78 -19.12 -11.87
CA GLY A 23 -12.48 -20.37 -12.10
C GLY A 23 -12.69 -21.22 -10.85
N ALA A 24 -13.55 -22.23 -11.00
CA ALA A 24 -13.90 -23.12 -9.89
C ALA A 24 -12.69 -23.97 -9.45
N GLY A 25 -12.58 -24.19 -8.15
CA GLY A 25 -11.54 -25.07 -7.57
C GLY A 25 -10.22 -24.38 -7.20
N GLN A 26 -10.07 -23.10 -7.52
CA GLN A 26 -8.90 -22.33 -7.06
C GLN A 26 -9.11 -21.83 -5.63
N ASN A 27 -8.08 -21.94 -4.79
CA ASN A 27 -8.08 -21.44 -3.41
C ASN A 27 -7.36 -20.09 -3.34
N VAL A 28 -7.96 -19.07 -3.96
CA VAL A 28 -7.41 -17.71 -3.97
C VAL A 28 -8.18 -16.84 -2.98
N TYR A 29 -7.45 -16.14 -2.14
CA TYR A 29 -7.98 -15.18 -1.16
C TYR A 29 -7.33 -13.82 -1.33
N ILE A 30 -8.08 -12.77 -1.00
CA ILE A 30 -7.60 -11.39 -1.01
C ILE A 30 -7.84 -10.78 0.36
N LYS A 31 -6.76 -10.31 1.02
CA LYS A 31 -6.87 -9.50 2.24
C LYS A 31 -7.33 -8.10 1.88
N SER A 32 -8.52 -7.73 2.36
CA SER A 32 -9.22 -6.51 1.93
C SER A 32 -8.84 -5.31 2.80
N GLU A 33 -7.68 -4.72 2.54
CA GLU A 33 -7.16 -3.55 3.26
C GLU A 33 -7.96 -2.26 2.99
N ARG A 34 -8.81 -2.23 1.95
CA ARG A 34 -9.79 -1.15 1.76
C ARG A 34 -10.76 -1.00 2.94
N SER A 35 -10.88 -2.03 3.78
CA SER A 35 -11.75 -2.03 4.96
C SER A 35 -11.20 -1.22 6.13
N ASN A 36 -9.96 -0.74 6.06
CA ASN A 36 -9.44 0.24 7.01
C ASN A 36 -10.23 1.57 6.92
N PRO A 37 -10.34 2.34 7.99
CA PRO A 37 -11.21 3.53 8.06
C PRO A 37 -10.83 4.64 7.07
N GLY A 38 -9.54 4.83 6.77
CA GLY A 38 -9.07 5.71 5.71
C GLY A 38 -9.08 5.06 4.32
N GLY A 39 -9.57 3.81 4.21
CA GLY A 39 -9.81 3.08 2.97
C GLY A 39 -8.56 2.50 2.32
N SER A 40 -7.48 2.27 3.05
CA SER A 40 -6.29 1.61 2.49
C SER A 40 -5.36 0.97 3.52
N ILE A 41 -4.45 0.11 3.04
CA ILE A 41 -3.37 -0.48 3.83
C ILE A 41 -2.46 0.58 4.50
N LYS A 42 -2.43 1.80 3.97
CA LYS A 42 -1.56 2.87 4.48
C LYS A 42 -2.01 3.44 5.82
N ASP A 43 -3.24 3.19 6.22
CA ASP A 43 -3.73 3.57 7.55
C ASP A 43 -2.89 2.92 8.65
N ARG A 44 -2.48 1.65 8.44
CA ARG A 44 -1.61 0.91 9.37
C ARG A 44 -0.27 1.61 9.58
N ILE A 45 0.42 1.92 8.49
CA ILE A 45 1.74 2.55 8.59
C ILE A 45 1.66 4.00 9.06
N ALA A 46 0.60 4.72 8.73
CA ALA A 46 0.41 6.09 9.16
C ALA A 46 0.32 6.19 10.69
N VAL A 47 -0.52 5.37 11.32
CA VAL A 47 -0.62 5.34 12.79
C VAL A 47 0.67 4.85 13.42
N ALA A 48 1.29 3.78 12.90
CA ALA A 48 2.49 3.19 13.47
C ALA A 48 3.69 4.13 13.44
N MET A 49 3.93 4.81 12.32
CA MET A 49 5.05 5.77 12.19
C MET A 49 4.87 6.95 13.14
N VAL A 50 3.65 7.50 13.25
CA VAL A 50 3.36 8.60 14.18
C VAL A 50 3.55 8.16 15.62
N GLU A 51 3.02 7.01 16.03
CA GLU A 51 3.16 6.50 17.41
C GLU A 51 4.62 6.17 17.77
N ALA A 52 5.38 5.63 16.83
CA ALA A 52 6.82 5.41 17.04
C ALA A 52 7.58 6.73 17.21
N ALA A 53 7.21 7.76 16.46
CA ALA A 53 7.82 9.11 16.60
C ALA A 53 7.42 9.78 17.91
N GLU A 54 6.19 9.62 18.38
CA GLU A 54 5.75 10.07 19.72
C GLU A 54 6.56 9.37 20.83
N ALA A 55 6.65 8.04 20.74
CA ALA A 55 7.36 7.23 21.73
C ALA A 55 8.86 7.56 21.84
N SER A 56 9.50 7.85 20.70
CA SER A 56 10.92 8.26 20.65
C SER A 56 11.16 9.73 20.98
N GLY A 57 10.10 10.55 21.08
CA GLY A 57 10.20 12.01 21.23
C GLY A 57 10.60 12.77 19.97
N ALA A 58 10.67 12.10 18.81
CA ALA A 58 10.94 12.73 17.51
C ALA A 58 9.78 13.62 17.06
N LEU A 59 8.54 13.26 17.40
CA LEU A 59 7.35 14.07 17.19
C LEU A 59 6.77 14.47 18.56
N LYS A 60 6.75 15.77 18.83
CA LYS A 60 6.21 16.32 20.08
C LYS A 60 4.79 16.83 19.89
N SER A 61 4.02 16.89 20.98
CA SER A 61 2.66 17.44 20.98
C SER A 61 2.58 18.80 20.26
N GLY A 62 1.55 18.97 19.42
CA GLY A 62 1.38 20.18 18.61
C GLY A 62 2.39 20.35 17.47
N GLY A 63 3.21 19.35 17.21
CA GLY A 63 4.21 19.35 16.15
C GLY A 63 3.60 19.34 14.74
N THR A 64 4.46 19.48 13.76
CA THR A 64 4.09 19.45 12.33
C THR A 64 4.66 18.21 11.66
N ILE A 65 3.80 17.39 11.08
CA ILE A 65 4.18 16.25 10.22
C ILE A 65 4.34 16.79 8.80
N ILE A 66 5.48 16.49 8.16
CA ILE A 66 5.76 16.88 6.77
C ILE A 66 6.15 15.63 5.99
N GLU A 67 5.38 15.26 4.94
CA GLU A 67 5.66 14.05 4.16
C GLU A 67 5.52 14.30 2.66
N PRO A 68 6.52 13.87 1.84
CA PRO A 68 6.39 13.93 0.39
C PRO A 68 5.54 12.76 -0.10
N THR A 69 4.24 12.99 -0.25
CA THR A 69 3.30 11.97 -0.73
C THR A 69 2.04 12.59 -1.30
N SER A 70 1.51 11.96 -2.34
CA SER A 70 0.24 12.32 -2.97
C SER A 70 -0.79 11.19 -2.91
N GLY A 71 -0.43 10.08 -2.29
CA GLY A 71 -1.21 8.85 -2.30
C GLY A 71 -1.88 8.53 -0.97
N ASN A 72 -2.18 7.26 -0.78
CA ASN A 72 -2.89 6.75 0.38
C ASN A 72 -2.18 7.02 1.71
N THR A 73 -0.85 7.12 1.73
CA THR A 73 -0.09 7.50 2.93
C THR A 73 -0.47 8.90 3.40
N GLY A 74 -0.65 9.85 2.46
CA GLY A 74 -1.12 11.19 2.79
C GLY A 74 -2.52 11.19 3.40
N VAL A 75 -3.43 10.34 2.91
CA VAL A 75 -4.77 10.17 3.49
C VAL A 75 -4.69 9.60 4.90
N GLY A 76 -3.92 8.53 5.09
CA GLY A 76 -3.73 7.92 6.42
C GLY A 76 -3.10 8.88 7.42
N LEU A 77 -2.05 9.62 7.03
CA LEU A 77 -1.43 10.63 7.88
C LEU A 77 -2.39 11.78 8.20
N ALA A 78 -3.24 12.19 7.24
CA ALA A 78 -4.22 13.24 7.46
C ALA A 78 -5.28 12.82 8.50
N MET A 79 -5.77 11.58 8.42
CA MET A 79 -6.69 11.02 9.42
C MET A 79 -6.01 10.94 10.80
N VAL A 80 -4.79 10.43 10.88
CA VAL A 80 -4.05 10.31 12.15
C VAL A 80 -3.76 11.69 12.75
N ALA A 81 -3.31 12.65 11.94
CA ALA A 81 -3.02 14.02 12.37
C ALA A 81 -4.28 14.71 12.91
N ALA A 82 -5.42 14.55 12.23
CA ALA A 82 -6.70 15.10 12.68
C ALA A 82 -7.10 14.57 14.07
N VAL A 83 -6.95 13.24 14.30
CA VAL A 83 -7.32 12.62 15.58
C VAL A 83 -6.35 13.00 16.70
N LYS A 84 -5.04 13.06 16.41
CA LYS A 84 -3.99 13.32 17.42
C LYS A 84 -3.66 14.80 17.60
N GLY A 85 -4.28 15.71 16.81
CA GLY A 85 -4.09 17.16 16.94
C GLY A 85 -2.76 17.68 16.36
N TYR A 86 -2.17 16.98 15.39
CA TYR A 86 -0.98 17.44 14.67
C TYR A 86 -1.32 18.31 13.47
N LYS A 87 -0.42 19.23 13.13
CA LYS A 87 -0.44 19.88 11.82
C LYS A 87 0.14 18.93 10.78
N LEU A 88 -0.42 18.91 9.59
CA LEU A 88 0.09 18.10 8.49
C LEU A 88 0.32 18.94 7.25
N VAL A 89 1.52 18.87 6.71
CA VAL A 89 1.93 19.44 5.43
C VAL A 89 2.33 18.33 4.48
N LEU A 90 1.59 18.18 3.39
CA LEU A 90 1.90 17.19 2.35
C LEU A 90 2.56 17.88 1.16
N VAL A 91 3.70 17.35 0.74
CA VAL A 91 4.45 17.89 -0.40
C VAL A 91 4.25 16.98 -1.61
N MET A 92 3.79 17.54 -2.72
CA MET A 92 3.47 16.76 -3.91
C MET A 92 3.55 17.56 -5.19
N PRO A 93 3.74 16.91 -6.36
CA PRO A 93 3.66 17.60 -7.64
C PRO A 93 2.27 18.21 -7.89
N ASP A 94 2.23 19.35 -8.56
CA ASP A 94 1.00 20.09 -8.88
C ASP A 94 0.06 19.32 -9.82
N SER A 95 0.57 18.31 -10.51
CA SER A 95 -0.19 17.40 -11.39
C SER A 95 -1.09 16.38 -10.67
N MET A 96 -1.06 16.36 -9.34
CA MET A 96 -1.88 15.41 -8.57
C MET A 96 -3.36 15.75 -8.60
N SER A 97 -4.21 14.72 -8.60
CA SER A 97 -5.66 14.88 -8.76
C SER A 97 -6.29 15.78 -7.68
N VAL A 98 -7.24 16.59 -8.10
CA VAL A 98 -7.95 17.50 -7.21
C VAL A 98 -8.78 16.74 -6.17
N GLU A 99 -9.35 15.59 -6.54
CA GLU A 99 -10.16 14.75 -5.66
C GLU A 99 -9.36 14.25 -4.46
N ARG A 100 -8.14 13.79 -4.69
CA ARG A 100 -7.24 13.35 -3.60
C ARG A 100 -6.87 14.50 -2.68
N ARG A 101 -6.58 15.66 -3.24
CA ARG A 101 -6.29 16.86 -2.44
C ARG A 101 -7.49 17.27 -1.60
N ARG A 102 -8.71 17.24 -2.16
CA ARG A 102 -9.94 17.54 -1.41
C ARG A 102 -10.17 16.60 -0.23
N LEU A 103 -9.91 15.30 -0.43
CA LEU A 103 -10.03 14.32 0.67
C LEU A 103 -9.07 14.64 1.82
N MET A 104 -7.82 14.94 1.52
CA MET A 104 -6.82 15.29 2.54
C MET A 104 -7.11 16.64 3.20
N LEU A 105 -7.61 17.63 2.43
CA LEU A 105 -8.09 18.92 2.96
C LEU A 105 -9.24 18.75 3.94
N ALA A 106 -10.16 17.81 3.70
CA ALA A 106 -11.27 17.54 4.59
C ALA A 106 -10.81 17.05 5.98
N TYR A 107 -9.63 16.43 6.06
CA TYR A 107 -8.97 16.06 7.32
C TYR A 107 -8.12 17.20 7.91
N GLY A 108 -8.03 18.37 7.26
CA GLY A 108 -7.27 19.52 7.76
C GLY A 108 -5.80 19.56 7.32
N ALA A 109 -5.37 18.73 6.37
CA ALA A 109 -4.01 18.80 5.81
C ALA A 109 -3.82 20.09 4.98
N SER A 110 -2.59 20.59 4.95
CA SER A 110 -2.15 21.65 4.04
C SER A 110 -1.17 21.08 2.99
N PHE A 111 -0.97 21.83 1.89
CA PHE A 111 -0.12 21.37 0.80
C PHE A 111 0.96 22.36 0.43
N VAL A 112 2.11 21.81 0.05
CA VAL A 112 3.13 22.52 -0.74
C VAL A 112 3.26 21.79 -2.07
N LEU A 113 2.94 22.49 -3.14
CA LEU A 113 3.00 21.94 -4.50
C LEU A 113 4.36 22.22 -5.13
N THR A 114 4.93 21.20 -5.76
CA THR A 114 6.19 21.30 -6.51
C THR A 114 5.93 21.18 -8.00
N PRO A 115 6.82 21.71 -8.87
CA PRO A 115 6.68 21.57 -10.31
C PRO A 115 6.58 20.12 -10.75
N ARG A 116 5.63 19.81 -11.64
CA ARG A 116 5.45 18.46 -12.22
C ARG A 116 6.73 17.88 -12.79
N ALA A 117 7.55 18.74 -13.44
CA ALA A 117 8.80 18.32 -14.08
C ALA A 117 9.82 17.73 -13.10
N GLU A 118 9.77 18.11 -11.83
CA GLU A 118 10.67 17.63 -10.78
C GLU A 118 10.22 16.28 -10.19
N GLY A 119 8.97 15.89 -10.42
CA GLY A 119 8.39 14.64 -9.95
C GLY A 119 8.48 14.44 -8.43
N MET A 120 8.52 13.20 -7.99
CA MET A 120 8.62 12.86 -6.55
C MET A 120 9.96 13.28 -5.95
N LYS A 121 11.04 13.29 -6.74
CA LYS A 121 12.37 13.72 -6.27
C LYS A 121 12.36 15.18 -5.81
N GLY A 122 11.72 16.06 -6.57
CA GLY A 122 11.53 17.47 -6.18
C GLY A 122 10.69 17.60 -4.92
N SER A 123 9.63 16.81 -4.79
CA SER A 123 8.79 16.83 -3.59
C SER A 123 9.55 16.35 -2.34
N ILE A 124 10.43 15.35 -2.46
CA ILE A 124 11.29 14.89 -1.35
C ILE A 124 12.25 16.00 -0.92
N ALA A 125 12.96 16.63 -1.88
CA ALA A 125 13.88 17.71 -1.58
C ALA A 125 13.18 18.90 -0.89
N LYS A 126 11.99 19.25 -1.38
CA LYS A 126 11.18 20.33 -0.78
C LYS A 126 10.67 19.98 0.63
N ALA A 127 10.29 18.74 0.86
CA ALA A 127 9.88 18.28 2.20
C ALA A 127 11.06 18.36 3.19
N GLN A 128 12.26 17.95 2.79
CA GLN A 128 13.48 18.05 3.59
C GLN A 128 13.82 19.51 3.94
N GLU A 129 13.73 20.41 2.96
CA GLU A 129 13.88 21.85 3.16
C GLU A 129 12.89 22.38 4.22
N LEU A 130 11.61 22.04 4.04
CA LEU A 130 10.57 22.48 4.99
C LEU A 130 10.80 21.97 6.41
N VAL A 131 11.21 20.72 6.57
CA VAL A 131 11.55 20.17 7.89
C VAL A 131 12.67 20.95 8.54
N SER A 132 13.71 21.32 7.78
CA SER A 132 14.85 22.11 8.32
C SER A 132 14.46 23.52 8.74
N GLN A 133 13.41 24.08 8.17
CA GLN A 133 12.91 25.44 8.41
C GLN A 133 11.75 25.52 9.40
N THR A 134 11.12 24.39 9.71
CA THR A 134 9.92 24.34 10.56
C THR A 134 10.26 23.79 11.93
N PRO A 135 10.27 24.62 13.00
CA PRO A 135 10.48 24.15 14.36
C PRO A 135 9.44 23.09 14.76
N ASN A 136 9.86 22.10 15.54
CA ASN A 136 9.00 21.01 16.01
C ASN A 136 8.29 20.28 14.85
N SER A 137 9.02 20.02 13.76
CA SER A 137 8.53 19.22 12.64
C SER A 137 9.24 17.88 12.58
N TRP A 138 8.55 16.92 11.93
CA TRP A 138 9.05 15.56 11.74
C TRP A 138 8.58 15.02 10.39
N MET A 139 9.43 14.22 9.74
CA MET A 139 9.12 13.56 8.47
C MET A 139 9.05 12.05 8.67
N PRO A 140 7.91 11.41 8.35
CA PRO A 140 7.70 9.96 8.47
C PRO A 140 8.68 9.10 7.69
N GLN A 141 9.06 9.48 6.48
CA GLN A 141 9.97 8.73 5.61
C GLN A 141 9.50 7.29 5.35
N GLN A 142 8.31 7.13 4.80
CA GLN A 142 7.61 5.84 4.65
C GLN A 142 8.42 4.73 4.00
N PHE A 143 9.43 5.04 3.16
CA PHE A 143 10.25 4.06 2.45
C PHE A 143 11.40 3.48 3.29
N GLU A 144 11.73 4.12 4.42
CA GLU A 144 12.90 3.81 5.25
C GLU A 144 12.52 3.55 6.72
N ASN A 145 11.36 4.06 7.16
CA ASN A 145 10.93 3.99 8.55
C ASN A 145 10.63 2.55 8.97
N PRO A 146 11.35 2.00 9.98
CA PRO A 146 11.17 0.61 10.42
C PRO A 146 9.78 0.34 11.03
N ALA A 147 9.08 1.34 11.55
CA ALA A 147 7.72 1.20 12.05
C ALA A 147 6.74 0.74 10.96
N ASN A 148 7.07 0.97 9.67
CA ASN A 148 6.32 0.45 8.53
C ASN A 148 6.38 -1.08 8.45
N ILE A 149 7.54 -1.69 8.67
CA ILE A 149 7.67 -3.16 8.71
C ILE A 149 7.01 -3.68 9.98
N ASP A 150 7.31 -3.07 11.12
CA ASP A 150 6.91 -3.54 12.44
C ASP A 150 5.38 -3.64 12.60
N ILE A 151 4.60 -2.69 12.08
CA ILE A 151 3.15 -2.77 12.15
C ILE A 151 2.60 -3.98 11.39
N HIS A 152 3.21 -4.35 10.25
CA HIS A 152 2.80 -5.52 9.51
C HIS A 152 3.23 -6.84 10.18
N VAL A 153 4.36 -6.84 10.89
CA VAL A 153 4.77 -7.97 11.75
C VAL A 153 3.76 -8.17 12.89
N ARG A 154 3.38 -7.08 13.58
CA ARG A 154 2.53 -7.14 14.77
C ARG A 154 1.04 -7.32 14.47
N THR A 155 0.58 -6.94 13.29
CA THR A 155 -0.86 -6.95 12.97
C THR A 155 -1.16 -7.76 11.71
N THR A 156 -0.79 -7.32 10.53
CA THR A 156 -1.17 -7.92 9.24
C THR A 156 -0.79 -9.40 9.16
N ALA A 157 0.43 -9.74 9.54
CA ALA A 157 0.91 -11.12 9.54
C ALA A 157 0.17 -11.99 10.55
N GLN A 158 -0.14 -11.45 11.72
CA GLN A 158 -0.90 -12.17 12.77
C GLN A 158 -2.35 -12.42 12.35
N GLU A 159 -2.98 -11.44 11.68
CA GLU A 159 -4.32 -11.60 11.13
C GLU A 159 -4.34 -12.71 10.06
N ILE A 160 -3.33 -12.77 9.19
CA ILE A 160 -3.18 -13.84 8.19
C ILE A 160 -3.01 -15.19 8.89
N ALA A 161 -2.11 -15.28 9.86
CA ALA A 161 -1.86 -16.53 10.58
C ALA A 161 -3.10 -17.05 11.33
N ALA A 162 -3.92 -16.14 11.88
CA ALA A 162 -5.14 -16.50 12.58
C ALA A 162 -6.22 -17.06 11.65
N ASP A 163 -6.38 -16.49 10.45
CA ASP A 163 -7.40 -16.90 9.49
C ASP A 163 -6.99 -18.13 8.64
N PHE A 164 -5.67 -18.41 8.56
CA PHE A 164 -5.12 -19.56 7.83
C PHE A 164 -4.30 -20.46 8.76
N PRO A 165 -4.92 -21.18 9.70
CA PRO A 165 -4.19 -21.99 10.68
C PRO A 165 -3.37 -23.13 10.05
N ASP A 166 -3.78 -23.63 8.89
CA ASP A 166 -3.08 -24.66 8.13
C ASP A 166 -2.00 -24.08 7.19
N GLY A 167 -1.88 -22.75 7.12
CA GLY A 167 -0.94 -22.03 6.27
C GLY A 167 -1.49 -21.68 4.89
N ILE A 168 -0.64 -20.97 4.15
CA ILE A 168 -0.84 -20.65 2.72
C ILE A 168 0.39 -21.08 1.93
N ASP A 169 0.20 -21.45 0.66
CA ASP A 169 1.29 -21.89 -0.21
C ASP A 169 2.02 -20.74 -0.88
N ALA A 170 1.29 -19.69 -1.23
CA ALA A 170 1.87 -18.52 -1.87
C ALA A 170 1.26 -17.20 -1.36
N LEU A 171 2.14 -16.23 -1.10
CA LEU A 171 1.82 -14.82 -0.87
C LEU A 171 2.28 -14.02 -2.09
N ILE A 172 1.34 -13.42 -2.82
CA ILE A 172 1.62 -12.62 -4.03
C ILE A 172 1.14 -11.20 -3.81
N THR A 173 2.06 -10.23 -3.82
CA THR A 173 1.70 -8.88 -3.40
C THR A 173 2.58 -7.79 -4.04
N GLY A 174 1.97 -6.66 -4.38
CA GLY A 174 2.63 -5.51 -5.00
C GLY A 174 3.57 -4.78 -4.04
N VAL A 175 4.67 -4.27 -4.55
CA VAL A 175 5.67 -3.55 -3.78
C VAL A 175 5.58 -2.05 -4.03
N GLY A 176 5.11 -1.30 -3.00
CA GLY A 176 5.23 0.15 -2.92
C GLY A 176 6.39 0.54 -2.01
N THR A 177 6.16 0.60 -0.70
CA THR A 177 7.20 0.88 0.31
C THR A 177 8.00 -0.34 0.76
N GLY A 178 7.55 -1.55 0.42
CA GLY A 178 8.20 -2.80 0.81
C GLY A 178 7.83 -3.32 2.21
N GLY A 179 7.31 -2.47 3.10
CA GLY A 179 7.11 -2.83 4.51
C GLY A 179 6.14 -3.98 4.73
N HIS A 180 4.99 -4.02 4.02
CA HIS A 180 4.00 -5.07 4.26
C HIS A 180 4.48 -6.45 3.79
N ILE A 181 5.09 -6.54 2.61
CA ILE A 181 5.62 -7.82 2.11
C ILE A 181 6.76 -8.33 3.00
N THR A 182 7.65 -7.43 3.43
CA THR A 182 8.74 -7.75 4.35
C THR A 182 8.20 -8.22 5.70
N GLY A 183 7.32 -7.44 6.34
CA GLY A 183 6.78 -7.78 7.66
C GLY A 183 5.96 -9.09 7.64
N CYS A 184 5.11 -9.28 6.62
CA CYS A 184 4.37 -10.54 6.46
C CYS A 184 5.31 -11.71 6.19
N ALA A 185 6.30 -11.57 5.30
CA ALA A 185 7.22 -12.65 4.98
C ALA A 185 8.10 -13.06 6.17
N GLN A 186 8.56 -12.11 6.99
CA GLN A 186 9.35 -12.42 8.20
C GLN A 186 8.60 -13.36 9.15
N VAL A 187 7.34 -13.07 9.41
CA VAL A 187 6.53 -13.88 10.34
C VAL A 187 6.08 -15.18 9.69
N LEU A 188 5.47 -15.07 8.50
CA LEU A 188 4.78 -16.20 7.90
C LEU A 188 5.75 -17.27 7.38
N LYS A 189 6.94 -16.90 6.88
CA LYS A 189 7.98 -17.89 6.51
C LYS A 189 8.59 -18.59 7.73
N ALA A 190 8.65 -17.93 8.87
CA ALA A 190 9.08 -18.56 10.11
C ALA A 190 8.05 -19.59 10.60
N MET A 191 6.76 -19.32 10.43
CA MET A 191 5.66 -20.23 10.78
C MET A 191 5.48 -21.33 9.72
N TRP A 192 5.59 -20.98 8.44
CA TRP A 192 5.37 -21.84 7.29
C TRP A 192 6.61 -21.85 6.38
N PRO A 193 7.63 -22.67 6.65
CA PRO A 193 8.91 -22.64 5.90
C PRO A 193 8.79 -22.93 4.41
N LYS A 194 7.68 -23.53 3.95
CA LYS A 194 7.41 -23.82 2.54
C LYS A 194 6.72 -22.68 1.80
N LEU A 195 6.27 -21.65 2.52
CA LEU A 195 5.60 -20.49 1.94
C LEU A 195 6.46 -19.83 0.86
N LYS A 196 5.87 -19.62 -0.31
CA LYS A 196 6.47 -18.86 -1.40
C LYS A 196 5.97 -17.42 -1.39
N VAL A 197 6.90 -16.46 -1.46
CA VAL A 197 6.59 -15.03 -1.43
C VAL A 197 7.02 -14.38 -2.74
N TYR A 198 6.07 -13.85 -3.48
CA TYR A 198 6.31 -13.20 -4.77
C TYR A 198 5.98 -11.71 -4.70
N ALA A 199 6.96 -10.89 -5.06
CA ALA A 199 6.77 -9.46 -5.25
C ALA A 199 6.13 -9.18 -6.61
N VAL A 200 5.25 -8.19 -6.69
CA VAL A 200 4.67 -7.72 -7.95
C VAL A 200 5.17 -6.31 -8.23
N GLU A 201 5.67 -6.10 -9.44
CA GLU A 201 6.12 -4.80 -9.93
C GLU A 201 5.60 -4.51 -11.33
N PRO A 202 5.53 -3.22 -11.77
CA PRO A 202 5.17 -2.87 -13.13
C PRO A 202 6.23 -3.34 -14.13
N SER A 203 5.83 -3.99 -15.23
CA SER A 203 6.75 -4.40 -16.32
C SER A 203 7.50 -3.22 -16.97
N ALA A 204 6.85 -2.04 -17.02
CA ALA A 204 7.48 -0.83 -17.52
C ALA A 204 8.57 -0.25 -16.59
N SER A 205 8.61 -0.66 -15.31
CA SER A 205 9.59 -0.19 -14.32
C SER A 205 10.06 -1.34 -13.41
N PRO A 206 10.72 -2.39 -13.97
CA PRO A 206 11.01 -3.63 -13.27
C PRO A 206 12.28 -3.54 -12.43
N VAL A 207 12.32 -2.61 -11.48
CA VAL A 207 13.52 -2.26 -10.70
C VAL A 207 13.94 -3.38 -9.75
N ILE A 208 12.97 -4.10 -9.17
CA ILE A 208 13.25 -5.22 -8.26
C ILE A 208 13.87 -6.39 -9.04
N SER A 209 13.47 -6.59 -10.29
CA SER A 209 14.07 -7.57 -11.21
C SER A 209 15.39 -7.10 -11.85
N GLY A 210 15.95 -5.96 -11.44
CA GLY A 210 17.22 -5.43 -11.95
C GLY A 210 17.11 -4.56 -13.22
N GLY A 211 15.90 -4.22 -13.64
CA GLY A 211 15.65 -3.29 -14.76
C GLY A 211 15.77 -1.82 -14.37
N LYS A 212 15.55 -0.95 -15.35
CA LYS A 212 15.62 0.50 -15.14
C LYS A 212 14.27 1.09 -14.72
N PRO A 213 14.26 2.13 -13.86
CA PRO A 213 13.04 2.84 -13.52
C PRO A 213 12.47 3.59 -14.73
N SER A 214 11.15 3.56 -14.87
CA SER A 214 10.43 4.31 -15.89
C SER A 214 9.06 4.72 -15.37
N PRO A 215 8.46 5.81 -15.88
CA PRO A 215 7.08 6.16 -15.58
C PRO A 215 6.10 5.03 -15.95
N HIS A 216 5.13 4.77 -15.09
CA HIS A 216 4.09 3.77 -15.32
C HIS A 216 2.77 4.20 -14.65
N PRO A 217 1.59 3.75 -15.14
CA PRO A 217 0.30 4.18 -14.63
C PRO A 217 -0.24 3.35 -13.45
N ILE A 218 0.46 2.29 -13.00
CA ILE A 218 0.04 1.49 -11.84
C ILE A 218 0.38 2.24 -10.57
N GLN A 219 -0.56 3.03 -10.05
CA GLN A 219 -0.34 3.82 -8.85
C GLN A 219 -0.29 2.94 -7.60
N GLY A 220 0.58 3.28 -6.64
CA GLY A 220 0.69 2.61 -5.34
C GLY A 220 1.79 1.55 -5.24
N ILE A 221 2.31 1.07 -6.36
CA ILE A 221 3.48 0.17 -6.44
C ILE A 221 4.52 0.72 -7.42
N GLY A 222 5.71 0.15 -7.44
CA GLY A 222 6.75 0.54 -8.39
C GLY A 222 7.32 1.94 -8.12
N ALA A 223 7.97 2.13 -6.98
CA ALA A 223 8.51 3.44 -6.56
C ALA A 223 9.65 3.98 -7.44
N GLY A 224 10.19 3.17 -8.38
CA GLY A 224 11.31 3.53 -9.23
C GLY A 224 12.68 3.31 -8.58
N PHE A 225 12.70 2.75 -7.38
CA PHE A 225 13.89 2.34 -6.63
C PHE A 225 13.52 1.17 -5.69
N ILE A 226 14.52 0.48 -5.16
CA ILE A 226 14.33 -0.56 -4.13
C ILE A 226 14.25 0.14 -2.77
N PRO A 227 13.09 0.11 -2.08
CA PRO A 227 12.94 0.73 -0.77
C PRO A 227 13.82 0.05 0.29
N ALA A 228 14.32 0.80 1.28
CA ALA A 228 15.06 0.22 2.40
C ALA A 228 14.21 -0.79 3.21
N ASN A 229 12.90 -0.59 3.25
CA ASN A 229 11.95 -1.50 3.88
C ASN A 229 11.68 -2.79 3.08
N LEU A 230 12.24 -2.97 1.88
CA LEU A 230 12.11 -4.21 1.11
C LEU A 230 13.29 -5.15 1.35
N HIS A 231 13.08 -6.20 2.10
CA HIS A 231 14.08 -7.25 2.31
C HIS A 231 14.01 -8.30 1.19
N THR A 232 14.72 -8.07 0.10
CA THR A 232 14.66 -8.89 -1.13
C THR A 232 15.06 -10.36 -0.90
N ALA A 233 15.87 -10.66 0.11
CA ALA A 233 16.24 -12.03 0.49
C ALA A 233 15.06 -12.89 0.95
N LEU A 234 13.93 -12.29 1.31
CA LEU A 234 12.70 -12.99 1.69
C LEU A 234 11.84 -13.39 0.49
N LEU A 235 12.15 -12.88 -0.71
CA LEU A 235 11.37 -13.12 -1.92
C LEU A 235 11.80 -14.42 -2.60
N ASP A 236 10.82 -15.21 -3.05
CA ASP A 236 11.05 -16.38 -3.89
C ASP A 236 11.00 -16.04 -5.39
N GLY A 237 10.57 -14.83 -5.74
CA GLY A 237 10.55 -14.32 -7.10
C GLY A 237 9.84 -12.98 -7.23
N VAL A 238 9.90 -12.44 -8.44
CA VAL A 238 9.26 -11.17 -8.81
C VAL A 238 8.40 -11.41 -10.04
N ILE A 239 7.17 -10.91 -10.02
CA ILE A 239 6.21 -11.03 -11.13
C ILE A 239 6.00 -9.62 -11.71
N GLN A 240 6.29 -9.48 -12.99
CA GLN A 240 6.09 -8.23 -13.72
C GLN A 240 4.68 -8.20 -14.32
N VAL A 241 3.98 -7.09 -14.16
CA VAL A 241 2.60 -6.93 -14.63
C VAL A 241 2.46 -5.72 -15.54
N GLU A 242 1.85 -5.93 -16.70
CA GLU A 242 1.46 -4.87 -17.62
C GLU A 242 0.33 -4.02 -17.06
N ALA A 243 0.37 -2.71 -17.34
CA ALA A 243 -0.63 -1.77 -16.81
C ALA A 243 -2.05 -2.09 -17.25
N GLU A 244 -2.23 -2.54 -18.50
CA GLU A 244 -3.57 -2.87 -18.99
C GLU A 244 -4.08 -4.19 -18.39
N ALA A 245 -3.21 -5.16 -18.16
CA ALA A 245 -3.58 -6.38 -17.43
C ALA A 245 -4.05 -6.04 -16.00
N ALA A 246 -3.38 -5.11 -15.32
CA ALA A 246 -3.79 -4.62 -14.00
C ALA A 246 -5.16 -3.94 -14.02
N ARG A 247 -5.42 -3.08 -15.01
CA ARG A 247 -6.71 -2.40 -15.17
C ARG A 247 -7.83 -3.38 -15.46
N GLU A 248 -7.61 -4.32 -16.41
CA GLU A 248 -8.62 -5.31 -16.76
C GLU A 248 -8.97 -6.22 -15.58
N MET A 249 -7.97 -6.68 -14.83
CA MET A 249 -8.24 -7.50 -13.64
C MET A 249 -8.98 -6.72 -12.54
N ALA A 250 -8.74 -5.43 -12.39
CA ALA A 250 -9.51 -4.60 -11.48
C ALA A 250 -10.98 -4.44 -11.94
N ARG A 251 -11.22 -4.25 -13.25
CA ARG A 251 -12.58 -4.21 -13.84
C ARG A 251 -13.29 -5.54 -13.67
N ARG A 252 -12.61 -6.65 -13.93
CA ARG A 252 -13.15 -8.00 -13.75
C ARG A 252 -13.47 -8.29 -12.29
N ALA A 253 -12.61 -7.90 -11.34
CA ALA A 253 -12.89 -8.03 -9.92
C ALA A 253 -14.20 -7.32 -9.52
N ALA A 254 -14.48 -6.14 -10.09
CA ALA A 254 -15.74 -5.44 -9.86
C ALA A 254 -16.94 -6.20 -10.46
N ARG A 255 -16.84 -6.68 -11.72
CA ARG A 255 -17.94 -7.33 -12.43
C ARG A 255 -18.20 -8.77 -11.96
N GLU A 256 -17.16 -9.50 -11.61
CA GLU A 256 -17.25 -10.93 -11.32
C GLU A 256 -17.32 -11.23 -9.81
N GLU A 257 -16.68 -10.40 -8.97
CA GLU A 257 -16.60 -10.61 -7.51
C GLU A 257 -17.29 -9.50 -6.69
N GLY A 258 -17.78 -8.43 -7.35
CA GLY A 258 -18.35 -7.27 -6.64
C GLY A 258 -17.28 -6.43 -5.91
N MET A 259 -16.02 -6.62 -6.20
CA MET A 259 -14.90 -5.92 -5.56
C MET A 259 -14.38 -4.79 -6.43
N LEU A 260 -14.81 -3.55 -6.21
CA LEU A 260 -14.25 -2.38 -6.85
C LEU A 260 -12.91 -2.02 -6.16
N VAL A 261 -11.82 -2.41 -6.77
CA VAL A 261 -10.45 -2.31 -6.23
C VAL A 261 -9.62 -1.29 -7.00
N GLY A 262 -8.54 -0.78 -6.38
CA GLY A 262 -7.57 0.07 -7.07
C GLY A 262 -6.71 -0.70 -8.08
N ILE A 263 -6.01 0.06 -8.96
CA ILE A 263 -5.21 -0.51 -10.07
C ILE A 263 -4.09 -1.42 -9.55
N SER A 264 -3.45 -1.08 -8.43
CA SER A 264 -2.42 -1.94 -7.81
C SER A 264 -2.96 -3.27 -7.30
N SER A 265 -4.22 -3.29 -6.85
CA SER A 265 -4.90 -4.54 -6.48
C SER A 265 -5.19 -5.38 -7.72
N GLY A 266 -5.59 -4.73 -8.82
CA GLY A 266 -5.70 -5.39 -10.12
C GLY A 266 -4.37 -5.97 -10.60
N ALA A 267 -3.24 -5.30 -10.35
CA ALA A 267 -1.91 -5.84 -10.65
C ALA A 267 -1.62 -7.10 -9.83
N THR A 268 -1.98 -7.13 -8.55
CA THR A 268 -1.87 -8.35 -7.73
C THR A 268 -2.72 -9.49 -8.28
N LEU A 269 -3.96 -9.22 -8.67
CA LEU A 269 -4.85 -10.22 -9.28
C LEU A 269 -4.29 -10.74 -10.62
N ALA A 270 -3.72 -9.85 -11.45
CA ALA A 270 -3.06 -10.24 -12.69
C ALA A 270 -1.82 -11.13 -12.44
N ALA A 271 -1.02 -10.79 -11.44
CA ALA A 271 0.13 -11.59 -11.04
C ALA A 271 -0.28 -12.97 -10.51
N ILE A 272 -1.36 -13.05 -9.74
CA ILE A 272 -1.94 -14.33 -9.30
C ILE A 272 -2.35 -15.16 -10.51
N ALA A 273 -3.07 -14.58 -11.50
CA ALA A 273 -3.46 -15.28 -12.72
C ALA A 273 -2.26 -15.84 -13.49
N GLN A 274 -1.16 -15.07 -13.58
CA GLN A 274 0.07 -15.52 -14.24
C GLN A 274 0.75 -16.66 -13.46
N LYS A 275 0.66 -16.66 -12.12
CA LYS A 275 1.40 -17.61 -11.28
C LYS A 275 0.65 -18.91 -10.97
N LEU A 276 -0.68 -18.88 -10.96
CA LEU A 276 -1.51 -20.04 -10.64
C LEU A 276 -1.13 -21.32 -11.41
N PRO A 277 -0.83 -21.28 -12.74
CA PRO A 277 -0.46 -22.49 -13.49
C PRO A 277 0.82 -23.18 -13.00
N ASP A 278 1.71 -22.42 -12.35
CA ASP A 278 3.00 -22.92 -11.84
C ASP A 278 2.89 -23.46 -10.41
N LEU A 279 1.78 -23.24 -9.73
CA LEU A 279 1.56 -23.70 -8.37
C LEU A 279 0.92 -25.08 -8.31
N PRO A 280 1.11 -25.84 -7.24
CA PRO A 280 0.44 -27.13 -7.06
C PRO A 280 -1.09 -27.01 -7.16
N ALA A 281 -1.73 -28.04 -7.67
CA ALA A 281 -3.19 -28.09 -7.70
C ALA A 281 -3.77 -27.97 -6.27
N GLY A 282 -4.72 -27.08 -6.09
CA GLY A 282 -5.32 -26.82 -4.78
C GLY A 282 -4.50 -25.90 -3.85
N ALA A 283 -3.39 -25.34 -4.33
CA ALA A 283 -2.59 -24.39 -3.55
C ALA A 283 -3.42 -23.21 -3.05
N THR A 284 -3.24 -22.85 -1.78
CA THR A 284 -3.85 -21.67 -1.17
C THR A 284 -2.99 -20.44 -1.46
N VAL A 285 -3.54 -19.49 -2.19
CA VAL A 285 -2.87 -18.25 -2.62
C VAL A 285 -3.51 -17.05 -1.95
N LEU A 286 -2.69 -16.20 -1.33
CA LEU A 286 -3.14 -14.95 -0.74
C LEU A 286 -2.56 -13.76 -1.51
N GLY A 287 -3.45 -12.84 -1.89
CA GLY A 287 -3.12 -11.51 -2.39
C GLY A 287 -3.69 -10.40 -1.50
N PHE A 288 -3.55 -9.16 -1.97
CA PHE A 288 -4.06 -7.97 -1.26
C PHE A 288 -4.92 -7.10 -2.15
N ASN A 289 -6.01 -6.58 -1.57
CA ASN A 289 -6.73 -5.42 -2.06
C ASN A 289 -6.31 -4.22 -1.20
N TYR A 290 -5.44 -3.37 -1.73
CA TYR A 290 -4.78 -2.30 -0.96
C TYR A 290 -5.70 -1.13 -0.67
N ASP A 291 -6.62 -0.80 -1.59
CA ASP A 291 -7.52 0.35 -1.51
C ASP A 291 -8.76 0.17 -2.41
N THR A 292 -9.62 1.19 -2.42
CA THR A 292 -10.85 1.22 -3.22
C THR A 292 -10.64 1.83 -4.60
N GLY A 293 -11.33 1.29 -5.62
CA GLY A 293 -11.34 1.83 -6.99
C GLY A 293 -11.94 3.23 -7.10
N GLU A 294 -12.76 3.66 -6.16
CA GLU A 294 -13.35 5.00 -6.10
C GLU A 294 -12.32 6.14 -6.09
N ARG A 295 -11.10 5.87 -5.70
CA ARG A 295 -9.98 6.83 -5.74
C ARG A 295 -9.40 7.07 -7.12
N TYR A 296 -9.88 6.33 -8.11
CA TYR A 296 -9.32 6.29 -9.47
C TYR A 296 -10.36 6.56 -10.55
N LEU A 297 -11.53 7.11 -10.19
CA LEU A 297 -12.64 7.37 -11.13
C LEU A 297 -12.23 8.32 -12.27
N SER A 298 -11.34 9.27 -12.00
CA SER A 298 -10.83 10.23 -13.00
C SER A 298 -9.63 9.70 -13.83
N ILE A 299 -9.19 8.45 -13.58
CA ILE A 299 -8.07 7.87 -14.33
C ILE A 299 -8.58 7.37 -15.69
N GLU A 300 -8.09 8.00 -16.74
CA GLU A 300 -8.44 7.64 -18.12
C GLU A 300 -8.14 6.16 -18.41
N GLY A 301 -9.11 5.47 -19.02
CA GLY A 301 -9.00 4.05 -19.38
C GLY A 301 -9.04 3.07 -18.21
N PHE A 302 -9.33 3.53 -16.98
CA PHE A 302 -9.47 2.62 -15.84
C PHE A 302 -10.88 2.03 -15.77
N LEU A 303 -11.90 2.86 -15.76
CA LEU A 303 -13.29 2.42 -15.70
C LEU A 303 -14.01 2.75 -17.01
N PRO A 304 -15.09 2.02 -17.35
CA PRO A 304 -15.95 2.38 -18.47
C PRO A 304 -16.51 3.79 -18.30
N THR A 305 -16.63 4.53 -19.40
CA THR A 305 -17.21 5.88 -19.40
C THR A 305 -18.69 5.89 -19.71
N GLU A 306 -19.20 4.85 -20.40
CA GLU A 306 -20.63 4.59 -20.68
C GLU A 306 -20.83 3.09 -21.03
#